data_80ac88990959f45c1d750f8b5b4b2d3b
#
_entry.id   80ac88990959f45c1d750f8b5b4b2d3b
#
_cell.length_a   1.000
_cell.length_b   1.000
_cell.length_c   1.000
_cell.angle_alpha   90.00
_cell.angle_beta   90.00
_cell.angle_gamma   90.00
#
_symmetry.space_group_name_H-M   'P 1'
#
loop_
_entity.id
_entity.type
_entity.pdbx_description
1 polymer ?
#
loop_
_entity_poly.entity_id
_entity_poly.type
_entity_poly.pdbx_seq_one_letter_code
_entity_poly.pdbx_strand_id
1 'polypeptide(L)'
;MFCILGLGWVFAGCAPAVLTPLPAEHPGEPREAEKTEAIPEKPSPRALAALQLTDQGRMYLERGQPDGAIGILEQALNLNPASGRNYYYLSEAWLMKGNIAQAAEFNRLAEIYFKDDKEWLDRLMQQRERINKQKPL
;
A
#
# COMPACT_ATOMS: atom_id res chain seq x y z
N MET A 1 70.88 -8.97 0.88
CA MET A 1 71.25 -8.48 -0.46
C MET A 1 69.98 -8.35 -1.25
N PHE A 2 69.42 -7.26 -1.50
CA PHE A 2 69.62 -5.99 -2.07
C PHE A 2 68.53 -5.02 -1.59
N CYS A 3 68.94 -3.89 -1.05
CA CYS A 3 68.11 -2.67 -0.95
C CYS A 3 67.84 -2.09 -2.33
N ILE A 4 66.68 -1.55 -2.58
CA ILE A 4 66.50 -0.34 -3.42
C ILE A 4 65.42 0.53 -2.83
N LEU A 5 65.84 1.71 -2.42
CA LEU A 5 65.12 2.92 -2.11
C LEU A 5 64.51 3.56 -3.39
N GLY A 6 63.40 4.18 -3.27
CA GLY A 6 62.84 5.08 -4.27
C GLY A 6 61.60 5.77 -3.73
N LEU A 7 61.71 6.79 -3.00
CA LEU A 7 61.67 8.23 -3.28
C LEU A 7 60.30 8.72 -3.76
N GLY A 8 59.69 9.51 -2.89
CA GLY A 8 58.38 10.12 -2.88
C GLY A 8 58.05 11.06 -4.07
N TRP A 9 56.77 11.30 -4.17
CA TRP A 9 56.22 12.51 -4.79
C TRP A 9 54.95 12.93 -4.05
N VAL A 10 55.11 13.97 -3.24
CA VAL A 10 54.01 14.72 -2.64
C VAL A 10 53.55 15.72 -3.69
N PHE A 11 52.37 15.57 -4.23
CA PHE A 11 51.70 16.64 -4.92
C PHE A 11 50.60 17.20 -4.02
N ALA A 12 50.96 18.28 -3.34
CA ALA A 12 49.99 19.19 -2.74
C ALA A 12 49.37 20.03 -3.86
N GLY A 13 48.19 19.69 -4.30
CA GLY A 13 47.33 20.47 -5.19
C GLY A 13 46.32 21.27 -4.38
N CYS A 14 46.63 22.51 -4.02
CA CYS A 14 45.64 23.49 -3.57
C CYS A 14 44.77 23.87 -4.76
N ALA A 15 43.50 23.44 -4.77
CA ALA A 15 42.47 23.98 -5.65
C ALA A 15 41.81 25.20 -4.94
N PRO A 16 41.73 26.37 -5.58
CA PRO A 16 41.02 27.49 -5.03
C PRO A 16 39.49 27.21 -5.05
N ALA A 17 38.84 27.34 -3.90
CA ALA A 17 37.41 27.34 -3.79
C ALA A 17 36.82 28.52 -4.55
N VAL A 18 36.18 28.26 -5.67
CA VAL A 18 35.36 29.24 -6.35
C VAL A 18 34.05 29.37 -5.57
N LEU A 19 33.94 30.43 -4.78
CA LEU A 19 32.68 30.87 -4.18
C LEU A 19 31.74 31.32 -5.30
N THR A 20 30.83 30.47 -5.72
CA THR A 20 29.69 30.92 -6.52
C THR A 20 28.72 31.67 -5.62
N PRO A 21 28.38 32.91 -5.96
CA PRO A 21 27.36 33.64 -5.18
C PRO A 21 26.00 32.95 -5.32
N LEU A 22 25.35 32.70 -4.18
CA LEU A 22 23.96 32.27 -4.13
C LEU A 22 23.10 33.25 -4.94
N PRO A 23 22.17 32.78 -5.77
CA PRO A 23 21.14 33.66 -6.36
C PRO A 23 20.31 34.26 -5.21
N ALA A 24 20.18 35.60 -5.22
CA ALA A 24 19.34 36.29 -4.28
C ALA A 24 17.91 35.79 -4.34
N GLU A 25 17.38 35.42 -3.18
CA GLU A 25 15.96 35.16 -3.00
C GLU A 25 15.16 36.38 -3.39
N HIS A 26 14.38 36.27 -4.47
CA HIS A 26 13.36 37.24 -4.75
C HIS A 26 12.24 37.10 -3.71
N PRO A 27 11.77 38.18 -3.05
CA PRO A 27 10.59 38.09 -2.18
C PRO A 27 9.40 37.64 -3.01
N GLY A 28 8.83 36.49 -2.58
CA GLY A 28 7.81 35.79 -3.30
C GLY A 28 6.58 36.62 -3.62
N GLU A 29 6.20 36.64 -4.87
CA GLU A 29 4.80 36.76 -5.24
C GLU A 29 4.02 35.61 -4.63
N PRO A 30 2.82 35.82 -4.10
CA PRO A 30 1.96 34.74 -3.64
C PRO A 30 1.65 33.91 -4.87
N ARG A 31 2.23 32.71 -4.95
CA ARG A 31 1.70 31.65 -5.85
C ARG A 31 0.27 31.42 -5.41
N GLU A 32 -0.68 32.00 -6.12
CA GLU A 32 -2.05 31.47 -6.13
C GLU A 32 -1.91 29.99 -6.30
N ALA A 33 -2.42 29.26 -5.29
CA ALA A 33 -2.55 27.81 -5.37
C ALA A 33 -3.48 27.53 -6.56
N GLU A 34 -2.87 27.31 -7.71
CA GLU A 34 -3.54 26.80 -8.89
C GLU A 34 -4.21 25.49 -8.44
N LYS A 35 -5.53 25.58 -8.27
CA LYS A 35 -6.38 24.46 -7.93
C LYS A 35 -6.30 23.53 -9.12
N THR A 36 -5.25 22.69 -9.12
CA THR A 36 -5.10 21.63 -10.10
C THR A 36 -6.31 20.73 -9.89
N GLU A 37 -7.32 20.89 -10.76
CA GLU A 37 -8.38 19.89 -10.87
C GLU A 37 -7.67 18.55 -11.08
N ALA A 38 -7.77 17.69 -10.08
CA ALA A 38 -7.17 16.37 -10.13
C ALA A 38 -7.80 15.63 -11.29
N ILE A 39 -7.11 15.62 -12.44
CA ILE A 39 -7.42 14.72 -13.56
C ILE A 39 -7.40 13.33 -12.91
N PRO A 40 -8.48 12.52 -13.02
CA PRO A 40 -8.50 11.20 -12.43
C PRO A 40 -7.32 10.42 -12.98
N GLU A 41 -6.32 10.24 -12.13
CA GLU A 41 -5.07 9.58 -12.50
C GLU A 41 -5.39 8.14 -12.89
N LYS A 42 -5.05 7.76 -14.11
CA LYS A 42 -5.24 6.37 -14.56
C LYS A 42 -4.56 5.43 -13.56
N PRO A 43 -5.25 4.37 -13.10
CA PRO A 43 -4.64 3.46 -12.14
C PRO A 43 -3.31 2.94 -12.68
N SER A 44 -2.30 2.92 -11.82
CA SER A 44 -1.00 2.38 -12.18
C SER A 44 -1.10 0.90 -12.59
N PRO A 45 -0.18 0.35 -13.40
CA PRO A 45 -0.18 -1.06 -13.76
C PRO A 45 -0.20 -1.98 -12.52
N ARG A 46 0.45 -1.57 -11.44
CA ARG A 46 0.44 -2.27 -10.15
C ARG A 46 -0.96 -2.27 -9.50
N ALA A 47 -1.65 -1.13 -9.55
CA ALA A 47 -3.02 -1.02 -9.03
C ALA A 47 -4.00 -1.87 -9.85
N LEU A 48 -3.85 -1.90 -11.19
CA LEU A 48 -4.65 -2.76 -12.05
C LEU A 48 -4.42 -4.24 -11.75
N ALA A 49 -3.17 -4.67 -11.58
CA ALA A 49 -2.84 -6.03 -11.21
C ALA A 49 -3.45 -6.41 -9.85
N ALA A 50 -3.41 -5.50 -8.86
CA ALA A 50 -4.06 -5.72 -7.56
C ALA A 50 -5.57 -5.92 -7.70
N LEU A 51 -6.24 -5.13 -8.54
CA LEU A 51 -7.68 -5.27 -8.79
C LEU A 51 -8.02 -6.62 -9.45
N GLN A 52 -7.22 -7.07 -10.43
CA GLN A 52 -7.41 -8.38 -11.06
C GLN A 52 -7.29 -9.52 -10.06
N LEU A 53 -6.29 -9.48 -9.16
CA LEU A 53 -6.15 -10.46 -8.09
C LEU A 53 -7.33 -10.39 -7.09
N THR A 54 -7.82 -9.19 -6.78
CA THR A 54 -9.01 -9.03 -5.92
C THR A 54 -10.23 -9.72 -6.53
N ASP A 55 -10.48 -9.51 -7.82
CA ASP A 55 -11.59 -10.14 -8.53
C ASP A 55 -11.42 -11.67 -8.60
N GLN A 56 -10.19 -12.16 -8.83
CA GLN A 56 -9.89 -13.58 -8.79
C GLN A 56 -10.14 -14.18 -7.39
N GLY A 57 -9.72 -13.50 -6.32
CA GLY A 57 -10.01 -13.93 -4.95
C GLY A 57 -11.51 -14.02 -4.66
N ARG A 58 -12.31 -13.04 -5.13
CA ARG A 58 -13.77 -13.07 -5.05
C ARG A 58 -14.34 -14.30 -5.78
N MET A 59 -13.85 -14.62 -6.98
CA MET A 59 -14.29 -15.81 -7.72
C MET A 59 -14.00 -17.12 -6.99
N TYR A 60 -12.89 -17.22 -6.24
CA TYR A 60 -12.62 -18.36 -5.37
C TYR A 60 -13.65 -18.50 -4.25
N LEU A 61 -14.06 -17.37 -3.63
CA LEU A 61 -15.12 -17.36 -2.60
C LEU A 61 -16.46 -17.86 -3.16
N GLU A 62 -16.86 -17.37 -4.34
CA GLU A 62 -18.09 -17.78 -5.02
C GLU A 62 -18.12 -19.29 -5.33
N ARG A 63 -16.96 -19.90 -5.50
CA ARG A 63 -16.82 -21.36 -5.70
C ARG A 63 -16.69 -22.15 -4.41
N GLY A 64 -16.74 -21.50 -3.25
CA GLY A 64 -16.58 -22.17 -1.96
C GLY A 64 -15.14 -22.62 -1.67
N GLN A 65 -14.14 -21.91 -2.23
CA GLN A 65 -12.72 -22.25 -2.13
C GLN A 65 -11.96 -21.19 -1.30
N PRO A 66 -12.17 -21.09 0.01
CA PRO A 66 -11.61 -20.02 0.84
C PRO A 66 -10.08 -20.02 0.91
N ASP A 67 -9.42 -21.19 0.86
CA ASP A 67 -7.96 -21.26 0.89
C ASP A 67 -7.33 -20.63 -0.35
N GLY A 68 -7.91 -20.92 -1.53
CA GLY A 68 -7.50 -20.27 -2.78
C GLY A 68 -7.73 -18.75 -2.75
N ALA A 69 -8.89 -18.33 -2.20
CA ALA A 69 -9.18 -16.91 -2.04
C ALA A 69 -8.16 -16.21 -1.16
N ILE A 70 -7.79 -16.77 -0.01
CA ILE A 70 -6.81 -16.21 0.92
C ILE A 70 -5.50 -15.99 0.20
N GLY A 71 -4.93 -17.01 -0.44
CA GLY A 71 -3.64 -16.90 -1.11
C GLY A 71 -3.59 -15.83 -2.20
N ILE A 72 -4.66 -15.69 -2.98
CA ILE A 72 -4.75 -14.67 -4.05
C ILE A 72 -4.98 -13.27 -3.46
N LEU A 73 -5.81 -13.12 -2.45
CA LEU A 73 -6.09 -11.82 -1.82
C LEU A 73 -4.88 -11.28 -1.04
N GLU A 74 -4.07 -12.16 -0.44
CA GLU A 74 -2.79 -11.77 0.17
C GLU A 74 -1.80 -11.25 -0.87
N GLN A 75 -1.74 -11.87 -2.06
CA GLN A 75 -0.95 -11.34 -3.17
C GLN A 75 -1.47 -9.97 -3.62
N ALA A 76 -2.80 -9.79 -3.69
CA ALA A 76 -3.40 -8.49 -3.98
C ALA A 76 -3.02 -7.42 -2.96
N LEU A 77 -2.98 -7.75 -1.66
CA LEU A 77 -2.53 -6.85 -0.59
C LEU A 77 -1.05 -6.49 -0.70
N ASN A 78 -0.18 -7.39 -1.14
CA ASN A 78 1.23 -7.08 -1.40
C ASN A 78 1.40 -6.01 -2.50
N LEU A 79 0.46 -5.95 -3.44
CA LEU A 79 0.45 -4.92 -4.48
C LEU A 79 -0.25 -3.63 -4.03
N ASN A 80 -1.35 -3.74 -3.27
CA ASN A 80 -2.11 -2.62 -2.74
C ASN A 80 -2.53 -2.85 -1.29
N PRO A 81 -1.70 -2.50 -0.30
CA PRO A 81 -2.00 -2.69 1.12
C PRO A 81 -3.18 -1.86 1.64
N ALA A 82 -3.57 -0.81 0.91
CA ALA A 82 -4.67 0.08 1.30
C ALA A 82 -6.03 -0.33 0.71
N SER A 83 -6.16 -1.56 0.19
CA SER A 83 -7.39 -2.03 -0.43
C SER A 83 -8.40 -2.55 0.59
N GLY A 84 -9.39 -1.74 0.96
CA GLY A 84 -10.50 -2.16 1.81
C GLY A 84 -11.25 -3.39 1.27
N ARG A 85 -11.37 -3.52 -0.06
CA ARG A 85 -11.99 -4.69 -0.71
C ARG A 85 -11.25 -6.00 -0.40
N ASN A 86 -9.93 -5.98 -0.42
CA ASN A 86 -9.13 -7.17 -0.12
C ASN A 86 -9.35 -7.62 1.32
N TYR A 87 -9.37 -6.68 2.26
CA TYR A 87 -9.66 -6.98 3.67
C TYR A 87 -11.09 -7.51 3.85
N TYR A 88 -12.08 -6.93 3.17
CA TYR A 88 -13.45 -7.44 3.20
C TYR A 88 -13.53 -8.89 2.71
N TYR A 89 -12.93 -9.21 1.56
CA TYR A 89 -12.96 -10.57 1.02
C TYR A 89 -12.10 -11.54 1.83
N LEU A 90 -11.00 -11.13 2.44
CA LEU A 90 -10.26 -11.95 3.41
C LEU A 90 -11.11 -12.27 4.64
N SER A 91 -11.89 -11.30 5.14
CA SER A 91 -12.85 -11.55 6.21
C SER A 91 -13.88 -12.60 5.81
N GLU A 92 -14.44 -12.56 4.59
CA GLU A 92 -15.34 -13.59 4.07
C GLU A 92 -14.66 -14.96 4.01
N ALA A 93 -13.43 -15.02 3.49
CA ALA A 93 -12.68 -16.27 3.37
C ALA A 93 -12.47 -16.93 4.74
N TRP A 94 -12.04 -16.17 5.73
CA TRP A 94 -11.81 -16.66 7.08
C TRP A 94 -13.12 -17.04 7.80
N LEU A 95 -14.21 -16.31 7.53
CA LEU A 95 -15.55 -16.66 8.03
C LEU A 95 -16.00 -18.01 7.44
N MET A 96 -15.80 -18.23 6.14
CA MET A 96 -16.10 -19.52 5.51
C MET A 96 -15.28 -20.68 6.08
N LYS A 97 -14.05 -20.42 6.53
CA LYS A 97 -13.20 -21.40 7.23
C LYS A 97 -13.59 -21.61 8.70
N GLY A 98 -14.53 -20.84 9.22
CA GLY A 98 -14.90 -20.88 10.63
C GLY A 98 -13.89 -20.21 11.57
N ASN A 99 -12.89 -19.49 11.03
CA ASN A 99 -11.94 -18.75 11.86
C ASN A 99 -12.50 -17.35 12.17
N ILE A 100 -13.33 -17.31 13.19
CA ILE A 100 -14.10 -16.12 13.58
C ILE A 100 -13.18 -14.97 14.01
N ALA A 101 -12.05 -15.28 14.67
CA ALA A 101 -11.10 -14.27 15.12
C ALA A 101 -10.44 -13.55 13.95
N GLN A 102 -9.96 -14.29 12.95
CA GLN A 102 -9.37 -13.72 11.74
C GLN A 102 -10.42 -12.95 10.92
N ALA A 103 -11.62 -13.50 10.77
CA ALA A 103 -12.70 -12.83 10.08
C ALA A 103 -13.02 -11.47 10.71
N ALA A 104 -13.13 -11.40 12.04
CA ALA A 104 -13.39 -10.15 12.76
C ALA A 104 -12.27 -9.13 12.56
N GLU A 105 -11.01 -9.56 12.61
CA GLU A 105 -9.86 -8.66 12.42
C GLU A 105 -9.82 -8.09 10.99
N PHE A 106 -10.02 -8.90 9.96
CA PHE A 106 -10.06 -8.41 8.60
C PHE A 106 -11.27 -7.52 8.31
N ASN A 107 -12.44 -7.78 8.93
CA ASN A 107 -13.59 -6.86 8.86
C ASN A 107 -13.25 -5.49 9.44
N ARG A 108 -12.57 -5.45 10.61
CA ARG A 108 -12.13 -4.21 11.24
C ARG A 108 -11.12 -3.44 10.38
N LEU A 109 -10.17 -4.14 9.75
CA LEU A 109 -9.20 -3.51 8.84
C LEU A 109 -9.89 -2.91 7.61
N ALA A 110 -10.87 -3.61 7.04
CA ALA A 110 -11.64 -3.10 5.89
C ALA A 110 -12.37 -1.79 6.23
N GLU A 111 -12.93 -1.67 7.44
CA GLU A 111 -13.64 -0.47 7.90
C GLU A 111 -12.77 0.78 7.88
N ILE A 112 -11.46 0.65 8.18
CA ILE A 112 -10.52 1.78 8.17
C ILE A 112 -10.43 2.42 6.77
N TYR A 113 -10.50 1.61 5.72
CA TYR A 113 -10.37 2.07 4.33
C TYR A 113 -11.71 2.48 3.68
N PHE A 114 -12.84 2.15 4.29
CA PHE A 114 -14.17 2.49 3.80
C PHE A 114 -14.91 3.51 4.68
N LYS A 115 -14.20 4.23 5.54
CA LYS A 115 -14.78 5.16 6.53
C LYS A 115 -15.75 6.20 5.96
N ASP A 116 -15.61 6.56 4.69
CA ASP A 116 -16.42 7.55 4.01
C ASP A 116 -17.33 6.94 2.92
N ASP A 117 -17.36 5.60 2.79
CA ASP A 117 -18.15 4.88 1.80
C ASP A 117 -19.31 4.14 2.47
N LYS A 118 -20.49 4.76 2.44
CA LYS A 118 -21.68 4.24 3.12
C LYS A 118 -22.08 2.84 2.62
N GLU A 119 -21.99 2.57 1.32
CA GLU A 119 -22.38 1.26 0.76
C GLU A 119 -21.48 0.15 1.30
N TRP A 120 -20.15 0.39 1.35
CA TRP A 120 -19.22 -0.58 1.92
C TRP A 120 -19.35 -0.70 3.44
N LEU A 121 -19.64 0.38 4.14
CA LEU A 121 -19.90 0.33 5.59
C LEU A 121 -21.13 -0.53 5.91
N ASP A 122 -22.21 -0.43 5.13
CA ASP A 122 -23.40 -1.27 5.29
C ASP A 122 -23.07 -2.76 5.04
N ARG A 123 -22.27 -3.08 4.03
CA ARG A 123 -21.79 -4.45 3.77
C ARG A 123 -20.94 -4.98 4.92
N LEU A 124 -20.04 -4.16 5.47
CA LEU A 124 -19.19 -4.50 6.61
C LEU A 124 -20.00 -4.76 7.88
N MET A 125 -21.04 -3.96 8.14
CA MET A 125 -21.94 -4.21 9.26
C MET A 125 -22.66 -5.55 9.13
N GLN A 126 -23.21 -5.88 7.96
CA GLN A 126 -23.85 -7.17 7.71
C GLN A 126 -22.88 -8.33 7.88
N GLN A 127 -21.64 -8.18 7.41
CA GLN A 127 -20.58 -9.18 7.60
C GLN A 127 -20.26 -9.36 9.08
N ARG A 128 -20.12 -8.28 9.84
CA ARG A 128 -19.87 -8.28 11.27
C ARG A 128 -20.97 -8.98 12.07
N GLU A 129 -22.23 -8.79 11.69
CA GLU A 129 -23.34 -9.52 12.29
C GLU A 129 -23.23 -11.04 12.07
N ARG A 130 -22.87 -11.48 10.86
CA ARG A 130 -22.63 -12.90 10.56
C ARG A 130 -21.48 -13.47 11.39
N ILE A 131 -20.38 -12.72 11.52
CA ILE A 131 -19.23 -13.07 12.35
C ILE A 131 -19.65 -13.22 13.82
N ASN A 132 -20.42 -12.27 14.36
CA ASN A 132 -20.87 -12.31 15.75
C ASN A 132 -21.81 -13.46 16.05
N LYS A 133 -22.68 -13.86 15.11
CA LYS A 133 -23.57 -15.01 15.25
C LYS A 133 -22.83 -16.36 15.32
N GLN A 134 -21.61 -16.42 14.81
CA GLN A 134 -20.77 -17.62 14.83
C GLN A 134 -19.77 -17.67 15.98
N LYS A 135 -19.69 -16.61 16.82
CA LYS A 135 -18.87 -16.64 18.02
C LYS A 135 -19.39 -17.71 18.98
N PRO A 136 -18.52 -18.60 19.47
CA PRO A 136 -18.89 -19.50 20.56
C PRO A 136 -19.24 -18.66 21.81
N LEU A 137 -20.25 -19.15 22.57
CA LEU A 137 -20.65 -18.58 23.86
C LEU A 137 -19.53 -18.74 24.88
#